data_583a2baae92ab4c8962c00ca340ad011
#
_entry.id   583a2baae92ab4c8962c00ca340ad011
#
_cell.length_a   1.000
_cell.length_b   1.000
_cell.length_c   1.000
_cell.angle_alpha   90.00
_cell.angle_beta   90.00
_cell.angle_gamma   90.00
#
_symmetry.space_group_name_H-M   'P 1'
#
loop_
_entity.id
_entity.type
_entity.pdbx_description
1 polymer ?
#
loop_
_entity_poly.entity_id
_entity_poly.type
_entity_poly.pdbx_seq_one_letter_code
_entity_poly.pdbx_strand_id
1 'polypeptide(L)'
;MVPALSPSRAADFMQCPLLYRFRVVDRLPEPATPAMARGTLVHAVLERLFDLPAGGRTRDAAGELLPGQWTRMVDERPELSDLVDEADPARLQSWFDDALRLIERWFTLEDPTRLEPAERELYVETEIDGLILRGYVDRLDVAPDGRMRVVDYKTGRAPSHLFEGKALFQMKFYALVLWRLHGRVPTRLQLVYLGSGELLTYEPDEHDLRAVERKVKALWVAIERAATDGDFRPRPSRLCDWCGHKQLCPAFGGVAPPIPDDAVVLALDPRASGAVELVTAPPMAAGATDAEATADRRAPGSPRAGVVR
;
A
#
# COMPACT_ATOMS: atom_id res chain seq x y z
N MET A 1 22.00 -6.27 11.85
CA MET A 1 21.29 -5.13 11.18
C MET A 1 20.85 -5.61 9.81
N VAL A 2 19.57 -5.47 9.48
CA VAL A 2 19.03 -5.83 8.16
C VAL A 2 18.45 -4.57 7.54
N PRO A 3 19.17 -3.95 6.58
CA PRO A 3 18.73 -2.69 5.98
C PRO A 3 17.42 -2.87 5.21
N ALA A 4 16.44 -2.02 5.47
CA ALA A 4 15.16 -2.11 4.78
C ALA A 4 14.51 -0.74 4.54
N LEU A 5 13.87 -0.61 3.37
CA LEU A 5 13.20 0.60 2.92
C LEU A 5 11.78 0.28 2.48
N SER A 6 10.83 1.12 2.91
CA SER A 6 9.45 1.11 2.41
C SER A 6 9.18 2.35 1.54
N PRO A 7 8.12 2.35 0.73
CA PRO A 7 7.76 3.53 -0.07
C PRO A 7 7.53 4.79 0.76
N SER A 8 6.91 4.66 1.93
CA SER A 8 6.65 5.78 2.84
C SER A 8 7.95 6.37 3.40
N ARG A 9 8.87 5.52 3.89
CA ARG A 9 10.19 5.97 4.36
C ARG A 9 11.00 6.64 3.25
N ALA A 10 10.99 6.05 2.06
CA ALA A 10 11.62 6.65 0.88
C ALA A 10 11.03 8.03 0.56
N ALA A 11 9.71 8.15 0.61
CA ALA A 11 9.01 9.40 0.36
C ALA A 11 9.33 10.47 1.42
N ASP A 12 9.39 10.08 2.70
CA ASP A 12 9.76 10.98 3.81
C ASP A 12 11.15 11.57 3.59
N PHE A 13 12.15 10.74 3.29
CA PHE A 13 13.51 11.22 3.05
C PHE A 13 13.61 12.08 1.79
N MET A 14 12.94 11.69 0.71
CA MET A 14 12.87 12.51 -0.51
C MET A 14 12.19 13.85 -0.27
N GLN A 15 11.19 13.89 0.58
CA GLN A 15 10.52 15.13 0.95
C GLN A 15 11.40 15.99 1.83
N CYS A 16 11.94 15.44 2.92
CA CYS A 16 12.76 16.15 3.87
C CYS A 16 13.57 15.15 4.72
N PRO A 17 14.93 15.12 4.64
CA PRO A 17 15.73 14.25 5.48
C PRO A 17 15.45 14.40 6.98
N LEU A 18 15.19 15.62 7.47
CA LEU A 18 14.84 15.84 8.87
C LEU A 18 13.48 15.22 9.24
N LEU A 19 12.49 15.20 8.33
CA LEU A 19 11.23 14.51 8.55
C LEU A 19 11.44 13.01 8.69
N TYR A 20 12.27 12.42 7.81
CA TYR A 20 12.66 11.01 7.93
C TYR A 20 13.29 10.73 9.30
N ARG A 21 14.22 11.59 9.75
CA ARG A 21 14.83 11.46 11.07
C ARG A 21 13.78 11.47 12.17
N PHE A 22 12.91 12.48 12.19
CA PHE A 22 11.86 12.61 13.22
C PHE A 22 10.95 11.39 13.30
N ARG A 23 10.58 10.82 12.14
CA ARG A 23 9.68 9.66 12.07
C ARG A 23 10.37 8.32 12.32
N VAL A 24 11.58 8.15 11.83
CA VAL A 24 12.24 6.84 11.75
C VAL A 24 13.30 6.67 12.86
N VAL A 25 14.09 7.71 13.11
CA VAL A 25 15.18 7.69 14.08
C VAL A 25 14.68 8.14 15.45
N ASP A 26 14.18 9.36 15.54
CA ASP A 26 13.70 9.95 16.80
C ASP A 26 12.34 9.38 17.23
N ARG A 27 11.56 8.81 16.30
CA ARG A 27 10.22 8.23 16.51
C ARG A 27 9.29 9.16 17.26
N LEU A 28 9.31 10.43 16.87
CA LEU A 28 8.45 11.42 17.48
C LEU A 28 6.98 11.08 17.20
N PRO A 29 6.14 11.14 18.22
CA PRO A 29 4.72 10.83 18.03
C PRO A 29 4.07 11.84 17.07
N GLU A 30 3.29 11.32 16.16
CA GLU A 30 2.39 12.11 15.32
C GLU A 30 0.96 11.77 15.72
N PRO A 31 0.20 12.73 16.24
CA PRO A 31 -1.20 12.48 16.57
C PRO A 31 -1.95 12.01 15.32
N ALA A 32 -2.79 11.00 15.50
CA ALA A 32 -3.71 10.60 14.45
C ALA A 32 -4.61 11.79 14.08
N THR A 33 -4.92 11.91 12.80
CA THR A 33 -5.87 12.94 12.32
C THR A 33 -7.17 12.28 11.86
N PRO A 34 -8.31 12.99 11.91
CA PRO A 34 -9.56 12.47 11.38
C PRO A 34 -9.45 11.99 9.92
N ALA A 35 -8.66 12.69 9.09
CA ALA A 35 -8.45 12.31 7.70
C ALA A 35 -7.69 10.98 7.56
N MET A 36 -6.66 10.76 8.39
CA MET A 36 -5.88 9.50 8.40
C MET A 36 -6.75 8.34 8.90
N ALA A 37 -7.45 8.51 10.02
CA ALA A 37 -8.34 7.49 10.59
C ALA A 37 -9.44 7.10 9.60
N ARG A 38 -10.08 8.09 8.92
CA ARG A 38 -11.06 7.82 7.88
C ARG A 38 -10.46 7.07 6.69
N GLY A 39 -9.23 7.41 6.30
CA GLY A 39 -8.51 6.68 5.26
C GLY A 39 -8.35 5.20 5.61
N THR A 40 -7.85 4.90 6.80
CA THR A 40 -7.68 3.54 7.30
C THR A 40 -9.03 2.79 7.36
N LEU A 41 -10.09 3.44 7.84
CA LEU A 41 -11.43 2.84 7.89
C LEU A 41 -11.95 2.48 6.50
N VAL A 42 -11.80 3.36 5.53
CA VAL A 42 -12.22 3.10 4.14
C VAL A 42 -11.45 1.93 3.54
N HIS A 43 -10.13 1.85 3.72
CA HIS A 43 -9.33 0.70 3.25
C HIS A 43 -9.79 -0.60 3.89
N ALA A 44 -10.02 -0.61 5.21
CA ALA A 44 -10.51 -1.79 5.92
C ALA A 44 -11.88 -2.26 5.41
N VAL A 45 -12.80 -1.34 5.11
CA VAL A 45 -14.10 -1.70 4.52
C VAL A 45 -13.95 -2.25 3.11
N LEU A 46 -13.14 -1.60 2.25
CA LEU A 46 -12.91 -2.08 0.88
C LEU A 46 -12.24 -3.46 0.88
N GLU A 47 -11.30 -3.72 1.78
CA GLU A 47 -10.69 -5.04 1.96
C GLU A 47 -11.75 -6.09 2.33
N ARG A 48 -12.56 -5.82 3.37
CA ARG A 48 -13.55 -6.76 3.89
C ARG A 48 -14.75 -6.97 3.00
N LEU A 49 -15.08 -6.01 2.15
CA LEU A 49 -16.16 -6.16 1.18
C LEU A 49 -15.93 -7.35 0.24
N PHE A 50 -14.67 -7.66 -0.09
CA PHE A 50 -14.31 -8.81 -0.90
C PHE A 50 -14.39 -10.16 -0.18
N ASP A 51 -14.62 -10.20 1.15
CA ASP A 51 -14.96 -11.44 1.85
C ASP A 51 -16.39 -11.91 1.52
N LEU A 52 -17.23 -11.01 1.01
CA LEU A 52 -18.58 -11.34 0.58
C LEU A 52 -18.57 -11.98 -0.81
N PRO A 53 -19.53 -12.87 -1.09
CA PRO A 53 -19.78 -13.34 -2.45
C PRO A 53 -20.03 -12.17 -3.40
N ALA A 54 -19.63 -12.30 -4.67
CA ALA A 54 -19.69 -11.21 -5.65
C ALA A 54 -21.05 -10.46 -5.66
N GLY A 55 -22.17 -11.18 -5.64
CA GLY A 55 -23.52 -10.57 -5.62
C GLY A 55 -23.86 -9.84 -4.31
N GLY A 56 -23.12 -10.07 -3.23
CA GLY A 56 -23.28 -9.39 -1.94
C GLY A 56 -22.43 -8.14 -1.78
N ARG A 57 -21.56 -7.83 -2.72
CA ARG A 57 -20.64 -6.67 -2.66
C ARG A 57 -21.37 -5.41 -3.09
N THR A 58 -22.27 -4.95 -2.23
CA THR A 58 -23.16 -3.80 -2.47
C THR A 58 -22.74 -2.58 -1.65
N ARG A 59 -23.28 -1.40 -1.98
CA ARG A 59 -23.08 -0.18 -1.19
C ARG A 59 -23.64 -0.33 0.23
N ASP A 60 -24.78 -0.96 0.37
CA ASP A 60 -25.43 -1.18 1.66
C ASP A 60 -24.56 -2.10 2.53
N ALA A 61 -24.06 -3.20 1.96
CA ALA A 61 -23.13 -4.10 2.66
C ALA A 61 -21.83 -3.37 3.09
N ALA A 62 -21.31 -2.47 2.27
CA ALA A 62 -20.16 -1.66 2.65
C ALA A 62 -20.48 -0.71 3.82
N GLY A 63 -21.69 -0.12 3.83
CA GLY A 63 -22.19 0.69 4.94
C GLY A 63 -22.31 -0.11 6.25
N GLU A 64 -22.81 -1.35 6.17
CA GLU A 64 -22.94 -2.25 7.32
C GLU A 64 -21.60 -2.68 7.92
N LEU A 65 -20.52 -2.67 7.12
CA LEU A 65 -19.17 -2.99 7.62
C LEU A 65 -18.54 -1.85 8.44
N LEU A 66 -18.92 -0.58 8.22
CA LEU A 66 -18.28 0.59 8.84
C LEU A 66 -18.21 0.52 10.37
N PRO A 67 -19.30 0.27 11.11
CA PRO A 67 -19.25 0.26 12.58
C PRO A 67 -18.30 -0.81 13.10
N GLY A 68 -18.37 -2.02 12.55
CA GLY A 68 -17.52 -3.14 12.98
C GLY A 68 -16.04 -2.91 12.71
N GLN A 69 -15.70 -2.28 11.56
CA GLN A 69 -14.30 -1.94 11.27
C GLN A 69 -13.81 -0.79 12.15
N TRP A 70 -14.64 0.20 12.46
CA TRP A 70 -14.31 1.27 13.39
C TRP A 70 -14.01 0.72 14.80
N THR A 71 -14.90 -0.11 15.34
CA THR A 71 -14.70 -0.75 16.65
C THR A 71 -13.37 -1.49 16.69
N ARG A 72 -13.05 -2.30 15.68
CA ARG A 72 -11.75 -3.01 15.61
C ARG A 72 -10.57 -2.04 15.61
N MET A 73 -10.65 -0.94 14.86
CA MET A 73 -9.59 0.07 14.81
C MET A 73 -9.37 0.74 16.16
N VAL A 74 -10.44 1.01 16.91
CA VAL A 74 -10.37 1.60 18.25
C VAL A 74 -9.83 0.59 19.26
N ASP A 75 -10.22 -0.70 19.18
CA ASP A 75 -9.68 -1.77 20.02
C ASP A 75 -8.15 -1.92 19.85
N GLU A 76 -7.65 -1.81 18.60
CA GLU A 76 -6.22 -1.88 18.29
C GLU A 76 -5.46 -0.59 18.66
N ARG A 77 -6.13 0.57 18.56
CA ARG A 77 -5.56 1.90 18.80
C ARG A 77 -6.57 2.79 19.53
N PRO A 78 -6.64 2.68 20.87
CA PRO A 78 -7.64 3.38 21.69
C PRO A 78 -7.62 4.92 21.53
N GLU A 79 -6.48 5.49 21.17
CA GLU A 79 -6.35 6.93 20.92
C GLU A 79 -7.21 7.45 19.76
N LEU A 80 -7.71 6.55 18.89
CA LEU A 80 -8.59 6.94 17.80
C LEU A 80 -9.98 7.37 18.28
N SER A 81 -10.42 6.89 19.44
CA SER A 81 -11.71 7.31 20.04
C SER A 81 -11.76 8.82 20.32
N ASP A 82 -10.61 9.44 20.59
CA ASP A 82 -10.52 10.88 20.83
C ASP A 82 -10.79 11.72 19.56
N LEU A 83 -10.72 11.11 18.37
CA LEU A 83 -10.95 11.79 17.09
C LEU A 83 -12.43 12.00 16.78
N VAL A 84 -13.27 11.15 17.32
CA VAL A 84 -14.73 11.15 17.11
C VAL A 84 -15.40 11.04 18.45
N ASP A 85 -16.24 12.00 18.78
CA ASP A 85 -17.04 11.96 20.00
C ASP A 85 -18.08 10.83 19.89
N GLU A 86 -17.68 9.62 20.33
CA GLU A 86 -18.54 8.44 20.29
C GLU A 86 -19.74 8.53 21.23
N ALA A 87 -19.69 9.44 22.21
CA ALA A 87 -20.81 9.72 23.10
C ALA A 87 -21.90 10.56 22.41
N ASP A 88 -21.59 11.18 21.28
CA ASP A 88 -22.56 11.88 20.43
C ASP A 88 -22.88 11.01 19.19
N PRO A 89 -24.03 10.32 19.17
CA PRO A 89 -24.41 9.46 18.05
C PRO A 89 -24.51 10.19 16.71
N ALA A 90 -24.85 11.48 16.73
CA ALA A 90 -24.97 12.26 15.49
C ALA A 90 -23.61 12.54 14.87
N ARG A 91 -22.58 12.79 15.69
CA ARG A 91 -21.20 12.97 15.23
C ARG A 91 -20.62 11.68 14.69
N LEU A 92 -20.83 10.57 15.42
CA LEU A 92 -20.39 9.26 14.94
C LEU A 92 -21.07 8.88 13.61
N GLN A 93 -22.37 9.13 13.48
CA GLN A 93 -23.08 8.89 12.22
C GLN A 93 -22.53 9.76 11.08
N SER A 94 -22.30 11.05 11.33
CA SER A 94 -21.68 11.94 10.33
C SER A 94 -20.28 11.48 9.91
N TRP A 95 -19.53 10.90 10.82
CA TRP A 95 -18.22 10.31 10.56
C TRP A 95 -18.33 9.11 9.59
N PHE A 96 -19.28 8.22 9.83
CA PHE A 96 -19.55 7.08 8.94
C PHE A 96 -20.09 7.53 7.58
N ASP A 97 -20.96 8.54 7.54
CA ASP A 97 -21.45 9.11 6.30
C ASP A 97 -20.33 9.70 5.44
N ASP A 98 -19.33 10.32 6.07
CA ASP A 98 -18.13 10.83 5.38
C ASP A 98 -17.32 9.69 4.75
N ALA A 99 -17.13 8.59 5.47
CA ALA A 99 -16.44 7.40 4.96
C ALA A 99 -17.25 6.72 3.85
N LEU A 100 -18.56 6.58 4.06
CA LEU A 100 -19.45 5.96 3.08
C LEU A 100 -19.47 6.72 1.75
N ARG A 101 -19.48 8.06 1.77
CA ARG A 101 -19.40 8.87 0.54
C ARG A 101 -18.13 8.59 -0.29
N LEU A 102 -17.00 8.27 0.35
CA LEU A 102 -15.78 7.88 -0.36
C LEU A 102 -15.94 6.49 -1.00
N ILE A 103 -16.54 5.56 -0.26
CA ILE A 103 -16.81 4.21 -0.75
C ILE A 103 -17.83 4.24 -1.89
N GLU A 104 -18.90 5.03 -1.80
CA GLU A 104 -19.88 5.21 -2.87
C GLU A 104 -19.25 5.69 -4.18
N ARG A 105 -18.26 6.60 -4.09
CA ARG A 105 -17.48 7.01 -5.27
C ARG A 105 -16.69 5.86 -5.87
N TRP A 106 -16.14 4.97 -5.05
CA TRP A 106 -15.47 3.78 -5.57
C TRP A 106 -16.41 2.94 -6.42
N PHE A 107 -17.67 2.74 -6.00
CA PHE A 107 -18.67 2.01 -6.79
C PHE A 107 -19.03 2.69 -8.13
N THR A 108 -18.68 3.97 -8.31
CA THR A 108 -18.82 4.64 -9.62
C THR A 108 -17.61 4.40 -10.53
N LEU A 109 -16.49 3.98 -9.98
CA LEU A 109 -15.22 3.77 -10.68
C LEU A 109 -14.98 2.29 -11.00
N GLU A 110 -15.39 1.40 -10.11
CA GLU A 110 -15.22 -0.06 -10.23
C GLU A 110 -16.51 -0.78 -9.84
N ASP A 111 -16.74 -1.94 -10.47
CA ASP A 111 -17.82 -2.85 -10.15
C ASP A 111 -17.25 -4.05 -9.37
N PRO A 112 -17.40 -4.10 -8.03
CA PRO A 112 -16.82 -5.17 -7.21
C PRO A 112 -17.43 -6.54 -7.48
N THR A 113 -18.61 -6.60 -8.08
CA THR A 113 -19.27 -7.89 -8.44
C THR A 113 -18.55 -8.59 -9.59
N ARG A 114 -17.71 -7.85 -10.34
CA ARG A 114 -16.93 -8.34 -11.49
C ARG A 114 -15.43 -8.43 -11.19
N LEU A 115 -15.03 -8.14 -9.97
CA LEU A 115 -13.65 -8.18 -9.52
C LEU A 115 -13.46 -9.38 -8.59
N GLU A 116 -12.36 -10.10 -8.77
CA GLU A 116 -11.91 -11.12 -7.84
C GLU A 116 -10.42 -10.89 -7.59
N PRO A 117 -10.06 -10.10 -6.55
CA PRO A 117 -8.68 -9.84 -6.20
C PRO A 117 -7.95 -11.14 -5.90
N ALA A 118 -6.73 -11.28 -6.45
CA ALA A 118 -5.86 -12.37 -6.06
C ALA A 118 -5.38 -12.22 -4.62
N GLU A 119 -5.06 -10.96 -4.24
CA GLU A 119 -4.60 -10.62 -2.89
C GLU A 119 -5.10 -9.23 -2.48
N ARG A 120 -5.23 -9.02 -1.15
CA ARG A 120 -5.61 -7.74 -0.52
C ARG A 120 -4.70 -7.49 0.66
N GLU A 121 -4.32 -6.23 0.92
CA GLU A 121 -3.36 -5.86 1.96
C GLU A 121 -2.11 -6.78 1.93
N LEU A 122 -1.66 -7.07 0.70
CA LEU A 122 -0.57 -8.01 0.45
C LEU A 122 0.76 -7.45 0.94
N TYR A 123 1.36 -8.09 1.95
CA TYR A 123 2.75 -7.82 2.29
C TYR A 123 3.68 -8.33 1.19
N VAL A 124 4.55 -7.46 0.69
CA VAL A 124 5.57 -7.78 -0.31
C VAL A 124 6.96 -7.39 0.20
N GLU A 125 7.93 -8.28 -0.03
CA GLU A 125 9.32 -8.04 0.37
C GLU A 125 10.26 -8.69 -0.64
N THR A 126 11.34 -8.00 -1.02
CA THR A 126 12.42 -8.56 -1.83
C THR A 126 13.75 -7.92 -1.44
N GLU A 127 14.85 -8.62 -1.66
CA GLU A 127 16.19 -8.11 -1.43
C GLU A 127 16.83 -7.69 -2.76
N ILE A 128 17.47 -6.52 -2.77
CA ILE A 128 18.25 -6.00 -3.90
C ILE A 128 19.58 -5.48 -3.36
N ASP A 129 20.68 -6.15 -3.70
CA ASP A 129 22.05 -5.78 -3.29
C ASP A 129 22.19 -5.57 -1.76
N GLY A 130 21.59 -6.46 -0.96
CA GLY A 130 21.63 -6.38 0.50
C GLY A 130 20.63 -5.42 1.13
N LEU A 131 19.83 -4.70 0.34
CA LEU A 131 18.76 -3.83 0.80
C LEU A 131 17.40 -4.53 0.65
N ILE A 132 16.67 -4.67 1.75
CA ILE A 132 15.29 -5.17 1.72
C ILE A 132 14.34 -4.05 1.30
N LEU A 133 13.59 -4.28 0.24
CA LEU A 133 12.46 -3.45 -0.17
C LEU A 133 11.16 -4.12 0.26
N ARG A 134 10.28 -3.39 0.97
CA ARG A 134 9.07 -3.97 1.51
C ARG A 134 7.91 -2.99 1.60
N GLY A 135 6.68 -3.53 1.68
CA GLY A 135 5.48 -2.73 1.89
C GLY A 135 4.21 -3.55 1.76
N TYR A 136 3.08 -2.86 1.79
CA TYR A 136 1.76 -3.45 1.63
C TYR A 136 1.11 -2.92 0.36
N VAL A 137 0.56 -3.83 -0.43
CA VAL A 137 -0.21 -3.53 -1.64
C VAL A 137 -1.68 -3.66 -1.28
N ASP A 138 -2.47 -2.60 -1.42
CA ASP A 138 -3.88 -2.60 -1.01
C ASP A 138 -4.67 -3.70 -1.75
N ARG A 139 -4.43 -3.84 -3.08
CA ARG A 139 -5.05 -4.90 -3.87
C ARG A 139 -4.16 -5.31 -5.04
N LEU A 140 -4.02 -6.61 -5.24
CA LEU A 140 -3.39 -7.23 -6.40
C LEU A 140 -4.43 -8.04 -7.18
N ASP A 141 -4.66 -7.66 -8.42
CA ASP A 141 -5.48 -8.44 -9.34
C ASP A 141 -4.57 -9.21 -10.31
N VAL A 142 -4.88 -10.48 -10.53
CA VAL A 142 -4.14 -11.34 -11.45
C VAL A 142 -5.11 -11.94 -12.46
N ALA A 143 -4.89 -11.64 -13.73
CA ALA A 143 -5.70 -12.19 -14.82
C ALA A 143 -5.31 -13.67 -15.09
N PRO A 144 -6.20 -14.46 -15.73
CA PRO A 144 -5.91 -15.88 -16.04
C PRO A 144 -4.65 -16.10 -16.87
N ASP A 145 -4.21 -15.11 -17.64
CA ASP A 145 -2.96 -15.13 -18.41
C ASP A 145 -1.71 -14.70 -17.59
N GLY A 146 -1.91 -14.44 -16.29
CA GLY A 146 -0.87 -14.03 -15.35
C GLY A 146 -0.50 -12.55 -15.42
N ARG A 147 -1.24 -11.69 -16.14
CA ARG A 147 -1.04 -10.24 -16.07
C ARG A 147 -1.48 -9.71 -14.73
N MET A 148 -0.65 -8.86 -14.13
CA MET A 148 -0.87 -8.27 -12.82
C MET A 148 -1.30 -6.82 -12.91
N ARG A 149 -2.30 -6.43 -12.11
CA ARG A 149 -2.69 -5.05 -11.84
C ARG A 149 -2.49 -4.76 -10.36
N VAL A 150 -1.67 -3.76 -10.05
CA VAL A 150 -1.47 -3.25 -8.69
C VAL A 150 -2.41 -2.08 -8.48
N VAL A 151 -3.21 -2.13 -7.45
CA VAL A 151 -4.20 -1.09 -7.11
C VAL A 151 -3.91 -0.54 -5.73
N ASP A 152 -4.02 0.79 -5.58
CA ASP A 152 -3.86 1.50 -4.33
C ASP A 152 -4.97 2.55 -4.21
N TYR A 153 -5.64 2.57 -3.06
CA TYR A 153 -6.74 3.48 -2.78
C TYR A 153 -6.26 4.74 -2.10
N LYS A 154 -6.72 5.89 -2.57
CA LYS A 154 -6.41 7.19 -1.99
C LYS A 154 -7.72 7.91 -1.63
N THR A 155 -7.93 8.17 -0.34
CA THR A 155 -9.12 8.89 0.14
C THR A 155 -9.05 10.39 -0.13
N GLY A 156 -7.87 10.92 -0.50
CA GLY A 156 -7.68 12.28 -0.97
C GLY A 156 -8.12 12.50 -2.41
N ARG A 157 -7.90 13.73 -2.90
CA ARG A 157 -8.12 14.11 -4.31
C ARG A 157 -6.89 13.77 -5.15
N ALA A 158 -7.10 13.49 -6.43
CA ALA A 158 -6.00 13.31 -7.36
C ALA A 158 -5.09 14.57 -7.38
N PRO A 159 -3.77 14.39 -7.41
CA PRO A 159 -2.83 15.51 -7.54
C PRO A 159 -2.96 16.12 -8.95
N SER A 160 -2.55 17.38 -9.08
CA SER A 160 -2.38 17.94 -10.42
C SER A 160 -1.27 17.19 -11.17
N HIS A 161 -1.29 17.23 -12.50
CA HIS A 161 -0.32 16.54 -13.39
C HIS A 161 1.14 16.78 -13.01
N LEU A 162 1.47 17.93 -12.42
CA LEU A 162 2.84 18.25 -11.98
C LEU A 162 3.31 17.38 -10.79
N PHE A 163 2.41 16.75 -10.06
CA PHE A 163 2.71 15.95 -8.87
C PHE A 163 2.43 14.44 -9.04
N GLU A 164 1.95 14.02 -10.19
CA GLU A 164 1.67 12.59 -10.49
C GLU A 164 2.90 11.71 -10.29
N GLY A 165 4.09 12.20 -10.64
CA GLY A 165 5.35 11.46 -10.48
C GLY A 165 5.67 11.07 -9.02
N LYS A 166 5.20 11.85 -8.03
CA LYS A 166 5.32 11.48 -6.61
C LYS A 166 4.32 10.39 -6.24
N ALA A 167 3.08 10.50 -6.71
CA ALA A 167 2.04 9.50 -6.46
C ALA A 167 2.42 8.16 -7.10
N LEU A 168 2.96 8.18 -8.32
CA LEU A 168 3.40 6.98 -9.03
C LEU A 168 4.66 6.35 -8.43
N PHE A 169 5.47 7.07 -7.63
CA PHE A 169 6.68 6.49 -7.04
C PHE A 169 6.35 5.28 -6.17
N GLN A 170 5.36 5.38 -5.29
CA GLN A 170 4.90 4.27 -4.44
C GLN A 170 4.48 3.06 -5.29
N MET A 171 3.69 3.29 -6.33
CA MET A 171 3.19 2.24 -7.20
C MET A 171 4.33 1.56 -7.99
N LYS A 172 5.26 2.34 -8.51
CA LYS A 172 6.45 1.83 -9.21
C LYS A 172 7.38 1.06 -8.26
N PHE A 173 7.44 1.47 -6.99
CA PHE A 173 8.18 0.73 -5.96
C PHE A 173 7.57 -0.65 -5.74
N TYR A 174 6.26 -0.75 -5.56
CA TYR A 174 5.57 -2.05 -5.45
C TYR A 174 5.73 -2.90 -6.71
N ALA A 175 5.62 -2.27 -7.88
CA ALA A 175 5.85 -2.96 -9.15
C ALA A 175 7.27 -3.53 -9.27
N LEU A 176 8.28 -2.80 -8.78
CA LEU A 176 9.67 -3.28 -8.70
C LEU A 176 9.78 -4.51 -7.79
N VAL A 177 9.19 -4.46 -6.59
CA VAL A 177 9.20 -5.59 -5.66
C VAL A 177 8.54 -6.82 -6.27
N LEU A 178 7.33 -6.67 -6.84
CA LEU A 178 6.60 -7.74 -7.49
C LEU A 178 7.35 -8.31 -8.71
N TRP A 179 7.99 -7.46 -9.50
CA TRP A 179 8.82 -7.90 -10.61
C TRP A 179 9.99 -8.77 -10.15
N ARG A 180 10.65 -8.38 -9.07
CA ARG A 180 11.75 -9.17 -8.47
C ARG A 180 11.28 -10.50 -7.89
N LEU A 181 10.09 -10.54 -7.29
CA LEU A 181 9.49 -11.75 -6.74
C LEU A 181 9.01 -12.73 -7.81
N HIS A 182 8.35 -12.23 -8.85
CA HIS A 182 7.64 -13.07 -9.82
C HIS A 182 8.33 -13.16 -11.20
N GLY A 183 9.39 -12.38 -11.45
CA GLY A 183 10.07 -12.32 -12.74
C GLY A 183 9.25 -11.65 -13.86
N ARG A 184 8.07 -11.10 -13.54
CA ARG A 184 7.15 -10.48 -14.48
C ARG A 184 6.83 -9.05 -14.05
N VAL A 185 6.93 -8.10 -14.99
CA VAL A 185 6.52 -6.72 -14.76
C VAL A 185 4.99 -6.64 -14.65
N PRO A 186 4.43 -6.04 -13.59
CA PRO A 186 3.00 -5.74 -13.55
C PRO A 186 2.59 -4.91 -14.76
N THR A 187 1.51 -5.30 -15.41
CA THR A 187 1.05 -4.64 -16.65
C THR A 187 0.35 -3.31 -16.39
N ARG A 188 -0.17 -3.11 -15.16
CA ARG A 188 -0.91 -1.91 -14.81
C ARG A 188 -0.75 -1.54 -13.35
N LEU A 189 -0.52 -0.25 -13.10
CA LEU A 189 -0.55 0.40 -11.80
C LEU A 189 -1.74 1.35 -11.78
N GLN A 190 -2.59 1.26 -10.76
CA GLN A 190 -3.82 2.03 -10.70
C GLN A 190 -3.97 2.68 -9.33
N LEU A 191 -3.98 4.01 -9.29
CA LEU A 191 -4.35 4.79 -8.12
C LEU A 191 -5.81 5.20 -8.24
N VAL A 192 -6.60 4.85 -7.24
CA VAL A 192 -8.04 5.12 -7.19
C VAL A 192 -8.28 6.25 -6.20
N TYR A 193 -8.50 7.47 -6.69
CA TYR A 193 -8.71 8.66 -5.88
C TYR A 193 -10.18 8.83 -5.51
N LEU A 194 -10.56 8.33 -4.34
CA LEU A 194 -11.93 8.36 -3.83
C LEU A 194 -12.40 9.79 -3.52
N GLY A 195 -11.47 10.69 -3.12
CA GLY A 195 -11.79 12.07 -2.82
C GLY A 195 -12.24 12.92 -4.02
N SER A 196 -11.82 12.56 -5.24
CA SER A 196 -12.21 13.25 -6.48
C SER A 196 -12.95 12.37 -7.47
N GLY A 197 -13.00 11.04 -7.26
CA GLY A 197 -13.62 10.09 -8.20
C GLY A 197 -12.80 9.93 -9.49
N GLU A 198 -11.48 9.90 -9.38
CA GLU A 198 -10.55 9.84 -10.51
C GLU A 198 -9.64 8.61 -10.44
N LEU A 199 -9.27 8.11 -11.60
CA LEU A 199 -8.30 7.03 -11.75
C LEU A 199 -7.02 7.58 -12.39
N LEU A 200 -5.87 7.31 -11.75
CA LEU A 200 -4.58 7.50 -12.38
C LEU A 200 -4.01 6.12 -12.73
N THR A 201 -3.83 5.85 -14.00
CA THR A 201 -3.35 4.57 -14.51
C THR A 201 -1.99 4.74 -15.17
N TYR A 202 -1.10 3.79 -14.93
CA TYR A 202 0.23 3.75 -15.51
C TYR A 202 0.58 2.32 -15.93
N GLU A 203 1.20 2.14 -17.06
CA GLU A 203 1.68 0.84 -17.59
C GLU A 203 3.21 0.85 -17.58
N PRO A 204 3.85 0.28 -16.57
CA PRO A 204 5.31 0.28 -16.45
C PRO A 204 5.95 -0.72 -17.41
N ASP A 205 7.17 -0.44 -17.80
CA ASP A 205 8.05 -1.39 -18.46
C ASP A 205 9.30 -1.68 -17.61
N GLU A 206 10.15 -2.60 -18.07
CA GLU A 206 11.40 -2.93 -17.37
C GLU A 206 12.34 -1.73 -17.25
N HIS A 207 12.37 -0.84 -18.25
CA HIS A 207 13.22 0.34 -18.22
C HIS A 207 12.81 1.27 -17.08
N ASP A 208 11.51 1.48 -16.89
CA ASP A 208 10.94 2.23 -15.77
C ASP A 208 11.37 1.64 -14.43
N LEU A 209 11.20 0.31 -14.26
CA LEU A 209 11.49 -0.35 -13.00
C LEU A 209 12.99 -0.37 -12.69
N ARG A 210 13.84 -0.51 -13.70
CA ARG A 210 15.30 -0.35 -13.55
C ARG A 210 15.67 1.08 -13.15
N ALA A 211 14.96 2.09 -13.64
CA ALA A 211 15.18 3.48 -13.22
C ALA A 211 14.76 3.70 -11.76
N VAL A 212 13.64 3.11 -11.34
CA VAL A 212 13.21 3.13 -9.93
C VAL A 212 14.22 2.43 -9.03
N GLU A 213 14.73 1.27 -9.44
CA GLU A 213 15.74 0.54 -8.69
C GLU A 213 17.01 1.39 -8.47
N ARG A 214 17.53 2.01 -9.53
CA ARG A 214 18.67 2.94 -9.39
C ARG A 214 18.37 4.09 -8.43
N LYS A 215 17.16 4.65 -8.51
CA LYS A 215 16.72 5.74 -7.63
C LYS A 215 16.66 5.28 -6.18
N VAL A 216 16.10 4.10 -5.92
CA VAL A 216 15.98 3.52 -4.57
C VAL A 216 17.38 3.26 -3.98
N LYS A 217 18.30 2.69 -4.74
CA LYS A 217 19.69 2.46 -4.32
C LYS A 217 20.41 3.77 -3.99
N ALA A 218 20.28 4.78 -4.86
CA ALA A 218 20.88 6.10 -4.61
C ALA A 218 20.29 6.78 -3.38
N LEU A 219 18.98 6.63 -3.18
CA LEU A 219 18.32 7.14 -2.00
C LEU A 219 18.79 6.46 -0.72
N TRP A 220 18.98 5.12 -0.79
CA TRP A 220 19.51 4.37 0.33
C TRP A 220 20.91 4.82 0.74
N VAL A 221 21.83 4.97 -0.21
CA VAL A 221 23.18 5.53 0.04
C VAL A 221 23.11 6.92 0.69
N ALA A 222 22.14 7.75 0.28
CA ALA A 222 21.96 9.06 0.89
C ALA A 222 21.42 8.97 2.34
N ILE A 223 20.55 8.01 2.64
CA ILE A 223 20.06 7.73 4.00
C ILE A 223 21.20 7.24 4.88
N GLU A 224 22.00 6.26 4.41
CA GLU A 224 23.16 5.74 5.13
C GLU A 224 24.16 6.85 5.48
N ARG A 225 24.46 7.69 4.50
CA ARG A 225 25.36 8.84 4.72
C ARG A 225 24.78 9.82 5.74
N ALA A 226 23.51 10.21 5.60
CA ALA A 226 22.86 11.13 6.54
C ALA A 226 22.86 10.57 7.98
N ALA A 227 22.65 9.25 8.12
CA ALA A 227 22.68 8.57 9.42
C ALA A 227 24.09 8.53 10.00
N THR A 228 25.10 8.19 9.20
CA THR A 228 26.51 8.09 9.64
C THR A 228 27.08 9.45 10.02
N ASP A 229 26.80 10.49 9.21
CA ASP A 229 27.30 11.84 9.45
C ASP A 229 26.45 12.60 10.48
N GLY A 230 25.29 12.07 10.90
CA GLY A 230 24.32 12.77 11.74
C GLY A 230 23.69 13.98 11.05
N ASP A 231 23.75 14.07 9.71
CA ASP A 231 23.35 15.24 8.93
C ASP A 231 22.00 15.06 8.22
N PHE A 232 20.94 15.26 8.98
CA PHE A 232 19.56 15.23 8.48
C PHE A 232 19.04 16.65 8.23
N ARG A 233 19.41 17.27 7.10
CA ARG A 233 19.06 18.66 6.82
C ARG A 233 17.59 18.87 6.54
N PRO A 234 16.96 19.92 7.09
CA PRO A 234 15.62 20.30 6.71
C PRO A 234 15.58 20.74 5.24
N ARG A 235 14.48 20.39 4.56
CA ARG A 235 14.20 20.83 3.19
C ARG A 235 12.87 21.60 3.18
N PRO A 236 12.88 22.91 3.41
CA PRO A 236 11.67 23.73 3.43
C PRO A 236 10.91 23.65 2.10
N SER A 237 9.60 23.50 2.20
CA SER A 237 8.68 23.45 1.07
C SER A 237 7.28 23.89 1.51
N ARG A 238 6.33 24.00 0.58
CA ARG A 238 4.92 24.27 0.91
C ARG A 238 4.31 23.19 1.82
N LEU A 239 4.86 21.98 1.85
CA LEU A 239 4.38 20.90 2.71
C LEU A 239 4.72 21.11 4.19
N CYS A 240 5.59 22.07 4.53
CA CYS A 240 5.93 22.38 5.90
C CYS A 240 4.74 22.95 6.70
N ASP A 241 3.72 23.50 6.03
CA ASP A 241 2.52 24.01 6.72
C ASP A 241 1.66 22.86 7.28
N TRP A 242 1.83 21.65 6.77
CA TRP A 242 1.16 20.42 7.25
C TRP A 242 2.11 19.48 8.00
N CYS A 243 3.34 19.92 8.30
CA CYS A 243 4.32 19.09 9.00
C CYS A 243 4.03 19.10 10.51
N GLY A 244 3.70 17.95 11.08
CA GLY A 244 3.45 17.81 12.53
C GLY A 244 4.64 18.19 13.41
N HIS A 245 5.86 18.19 12.85
CA HIS A 245 7.09 18.51 13.56
C HIS A 245 7.65 19.91 13.25
N LYS A 246 6.86 20.80 12.65
CA LYS A 246 7.30 22.14 12.24
C LYS A 246 7.90 22.93 13.41
N GLN A 247 7.34 22.79 14.62
CA GLN A 247 7.81 23.48 15.83
C GLN A 247 9.21 23.06 16.28
N LEU A 248 9.63 21.85 15.96
CA LEU A 248 10.98 21.32 16.27
C LEU A 248 11.97 21.60 15.14
N CYS A 249 11.52 22.13 14.01
CA CYS A 249 12.35 22.28 12.82
C CYS A 249 13.24 23.53 12.89
N PRO A 250 14.58 23.38 12.78
CA PRO A 250 15.51 24.53 12.80
C PRO A 250 15.27 25.54 11.69
N ALA A 251 14.71 25.13 10.55
CA ALA A 251 14.36 26.04 9.46
C ALA A 251 13.24 27.03 9.83
N PHE A 252 12.52 26.77 10.92
CA PHE A 252 11.44 27.62 11.45
C PHE A 252 11.72 28.10 12.89
N GLY A 253 13.00 28.08 13.31
CA GLY A 253 13.41 28.54 14.63
C GLY A 253 13.23 27.52 15.76
N GLY A 254 12.84 26.29 15.45
CA GLY A 254 12.74 25.21 16.41
C GLY A 254 14.09 24.59 16.74
N VAL A 255 14.11 23.74 17.77
CA VAL A 255 15.29 22.96 18.18
C VAL A 255 14.96 21.48 18.05
N ALA A 256 15.66 20.80 17.13
CA ALA A 256 15.53 19.37 16.98
C ALA A 256 16.10 18.64 18.21
N PRO A 257 15.56 17.49 18.62
CA PRO A 257 16.16 16.66 19.66
C PRO A 257 17.62 16.32 19.35
N PRO A 258 18.46 16.00 20.36
CA PRO A 258 19.80 15.46 20.11
C PRO A 258 19.66 14.16 19.28
N ILE A 259 20.65 13.93 18.41
CA ILE A 259 20.66 12.70 17.62
C ILE A 259 20.97 11.54 18.58
N PRO A 260 20.17 10.44 18.60
CA PRO A 260 20.47 9.27 19.40
C PRO A 260 21.81 8.62 19.02
N ASP A 261 22.52 8.05 19.99
CA ASP A 261 23.81 7.36 19.75
C ASP A 261 23.67 6.17 18.79
N ASP A 262 22.49 5.54 18.75
CA ASP A 262 22.14 4.43 17.88
C ASP A 262 21.41 4.86 16.59
N ALA A 263 21.48 6.14 16.24
CA ALA A 263 20.79 6.71 15.08
C ALA A 263 21.03 5.93 13.78
N VAL A 264 22.24 5.42 13.56
CA VAL A 264 22.57 4.60 12.38
C VAL A 264 21.74 3.33 12.38
N VAL A 265 21.67 2.61 13.52
CA VAL A 265 20.88 1.39 13.64
C VAL A 265 19.41 1.68 13.43
N LEU A 266 18.88 2.73 14.06
CA LEU A 266 17.47 3.13 13.96
C LEU A 266 17.08 3.57 12.56
N ALA A 267 17.98 4.27 11.86
CA ALA A 267 17.73 4.74 10.50
C ALA A 267 17.72 3.59 9.48
N LEU A 268 18.58 2.59 9.67
CA LEU A 268 18.84 1.56 8.67
C LEU A 268 18.08 0.25 8.95
N ASP A 269 17.88 -0.11 10.24
CA ASP A 269 17.18 -1.35 10.61
C ASP A 269 15.79 -1.06 11.17
N PRO A 270 14.74 -1.31 10.38
CA PRO A 270 13.36 -1.09 10.84
C PRO A 270 12.92 -2.05 11.95
N ARG A 271 13.62 -3.19 12.18
CA ARG A 271 13.30 -4.11 13.27
C ARG A 271 13.78 -3.56 14.62
N ALA A 272 14.80 -2.73 14.62
CA ALA A 272 15.19 -1.97 15.81
C ALA A 272 14.05 -1.08 16.33
N SER A 273 13.00 -0.91 15.52
CA SER A 273 11.84 -0.06 15.86
C SER A 273 10.68 -0.77 16.56
N GLY A 274 10.76 -2.06 16.86
CA GLY A 274 9.68 -2.77 17.57
C GLY A 274 8.32 -2.80 16.84
N ALA A 275 8.26 -2.32 15.60
CA ALA A 275 7.05 -2.31 14.80
C ALA A 275 7.09 -3.42 13.75
N VAL A 276 6.08 -4.26 13.83
CA VAL A 276 5.66 -5.32 12.90
C VAL A 276 6.38 -6.65 13.09
N GLU A 277 5.72 -7.55 13.80
CA GLU A 277 5.87 -8.99 13.62
C GLU A 277 5.70 -9.32 12.12
N LEU A 278 6.68 -10.05 11.60
CA LEU A 278 6.65 -10.60 10.26
C LEU A 278 5.49 -11.62 10.17
N VAL A 279 4.36 -11.21 9.66
CA VAL A 279 3.42 -12.17 9.08
C VAL A 279 4.06 -12.59 7.75
N THR A 280 4.74 -13.73 7.77
CA THR A 280 5.20 -14.39 6.55
C THR A 280 3.96 -14.83 5.79
N ALA A 281 3.65 -14.15 4.69
CA ALA A 281 2.66 -14.65 3.75
C ALA A 281 3.11 -16.04 3.25
N PRO A 282 2.23 -17.04 3.23
CA PRO A 282 2.57 -18.32 2.65
C PRO A 282 2.95 -18.14 1.17
N PRO A 283 3.89 -18.93 0.63
CA PRO A 283 4.24 -18.85 -0.77
C PRO A 283 2.97 -19.08 -1.62
N MET A 284 2.73 -18.18 -2.58
CA MET A 284 1.67 -18.38 -3.56
C MET A 284 1.86 -19.76 -4.21
N ALA A 285 0.84 -20.61 -4.14
CA ALA A 285 0.85 -21.91 -4.77
C ALA A 285 1.13 -21.70 -6.27
N ALA A 286 2.27 -22.20 -6.73
CA ALA A 286 2.56 -22.31 -8.16
C ALA A 286 1.42 -23.10 -8.79
N GLY A 287 0.71 -22.48 -9.74
CA GLY A 287 -0.38 -23.12 -10.45
C GLY A 287 0.03 -24.49 -10.93
N ALA A 288 -0.70 -25.52 -10.50
CA ALA A 288 -0.47 -26.88 -10.86
C ALA A 288 -0.60 -27.04 -12.37
N THR A 289 0.52 -27.27 -13.02
CA THR A 289 0.55 -27.88 -14.35
C THR A 289 0.44 -29.36 -14.17
N ASP A 290 -0.76 -29.90 -14.07
CA ASP A 290 -1.01 -31.31 -14.20
C ASP A 290 -1.50 -31.62 -15.60
N ALA A 291 -0.55 -31.98 -16.45
CA ALA A 291 -0.79 -32.76 -17.64
C ALA A 291 -0.13 -34.13 -17.43
N GLU A 292 -0.79 -35.00 -16.71
CA GLU A 292 -0.49 -36.45 -16.80
C GLU A 292 -1.56 -37.14 -17.64
N ALA A 293 -1.24 -37.29 -18.92
CA ALA A 293 -1.95 -38.13 -19.83
C ALA A 293 -1.51 -39.58 -19.56
N THR A 294 -2.30 -40.32 -18.82
CA THR A 294 -2.19 -41.79 -18.80
C THR A 294 -2.87 -42.37 -20.03
N ALA A 295 -2.03 -42.87 -20.94
CA ALA A 295 -2.42 -43.70 -22.06
C ALA A 295 -2.91 -45.05 -21.53
N ASP A 296 -4.15 -45.41 -21.80
CA ASP A 296 -4.57 -46.83 -21.81
C ASP A 296 -5.00 -47.23 -23.22
N ARG A 297 -4.20 -48.15 -23.78
CA ARG A 297 -4.43 -48.78 -25.07
C ARG A 297 -5.42 -49.91 -24.90
N ARG A 298 -6.53 -49.86 -25.63
CA ARG A 298 -7.18 -51.09 -26.20
C ARG A 298 -7.99 -50.71 -27.43
N ALA A 299 -7.57 -51.27 -28.57
CA ALA A 299 -8.37 -51.46 -29.80
C ALA A 299 -8.82 -52.93 -29.83
N PRO A 300 -9.61 -53.41 -30.82
CA PRO A 300 -10.47 -52.75 -31.79
C PRO A 300 -11.88 -53.42 -31.91
N GLY A 301 -12.79 -52.83 -32.56
CA GLY A 301 -14.05 -53.45 -32.96
C GLY A 301 -14.93 -52.56 -33.83
N SER A 302 -14.77 -52.66 -35.14
CA SER A 302 -15.74 -52.23 -36.18
C SER A 302 -16.83 -53.31 -36.37
N PRO A 303 -17.87 -53.14 -37.24
CA PRO A 303 -18.57 -51.98 -37.83
C PRO A 303 -20.12 -52.10 -37.84
N ARG A 304 -20.82 -51.11 -38.39
CA ARG A 304 -22.05 -51.11 -39.24
C ARG A 304 -22.94 -49.90 -38.89
N ALA A 305 -23.11 -48.93 -39.76
CA ALA A 305 -24.04 -48.80 -40.91
C ALA A 305 -25.51 -48.59 -40.52
N GLY A 306 -26.08 -47.52 -41.07
CA GLY A 306 -27.54 -47.21 -41.17
C GLY A 306 -27.83 -45.72 -40.88
N VAL A 307 -27.86 -44.83 -41.82
CA VAL A 307 -28.77 -44.39 -42.90
C VAL A 307 -30.15 -43.87 -42.38
N VAL A 308 -30.48 -42.62 -42.83
CA VAL A 308 -31.84 -42.03 -43.14
C VAL A 308 -32.61 -41.53 -41.90
N ARG A 309 -32.92 -40.28 -41.73
CA ARG A 309 -33.52 -39.19 -42.58
C ARG A 309 -33.23 -37.83 -41.97
#